data_2da72993d1cec45c388edb0d5d7a4a80
#
_entry.id   2da72993d1cec45c388edb0d5d7a4a80
#
_cell.length_a   1.000
_cell.length_b   1.000
_cell.length_c   1.000
_cell.angle_alpha   90.00
_cell.angle_beta   90.00
_cell.angle_gamma   90.00
#
_symmetry.space_group_name_H-M   'P 1'
#
loop_
_entity.id
_entity.type
_entity.pdbx_description
1 polymer ?
#
loop_
_entity_poly.entity_id
_entity_poly.type
_entity_poly.pdbx_seq_one_letter_code
_entity_poly.pdbx_strand_id
1 'polypeptide(L)'
;MRLLGVRVGRPGIFWGLVHRFRLVLLWTIAGAGYLLLIWILRNSSYQADPLLDTYLEMSGSLIAFTFAANALVRFRGTHDRISLILAFGFVLAGLIEAGTSMTFYRWMLVARIEGNHISLGWLAGRTLLGFLLLVALAVERRVPVARDPAKEMAAATLLVGAVAYLTSVFYFMLPNAPKMHPGWIVPRPWDLLPAGIYVAATLGYAWRLRRVDTSLDRALFIAALLNVVCHVTISQSQRVLDAPFTLAHVFMVLSYVAVLGGTLLDNAQLFDQVSTLAASDSLTGLANHRRLLEVLESEIQRSSRTGRSFAVLLFDLDGLKKINDSYGHLTGSRAIKRLGTVLRTSSRTIDTPARYGGDEFAVILPESNEEDAIQAATRICERLANDGQQPPITVSVGVAVYPTHGTSIEKLLGAADRALYRMKGRGEKKFRLGHVAACL
;
A
#
# COMPACT_ATOMS: atom_id res chain seq x y z
N MET A 1 41.39 34.07 4.20
CA MET A 1 41.78 33.97 2.79
C MET A 1 40.57 33.56 1.98
N ARG A 2 39.88 34.53 1.36
CA ARG A 2 38.76 34.33 0.40
C ARG A 2 39.36 33.88 -0.92
N LEU A 3 38.77 32.86 -1.58
CA LEU A 3 38.73 32.77 -3.05
C LEU A 3 37.86 31.59 -3.51
N LEU A 4 36.99 31.94 -4.46
CA LEU A 4 36.24 31.14 -5.40
C LEU A 4 34.90 30.54 -4.95
N GLY A 5 33.92 31.45 -4.91
CA GLY A 5 32.52 31.10 -5.10
C GLY A 5 32.22 30.73 -6.55
N VAL A 6 32.16 29.46 -6.87
CA VAL A 6 31.55 29.02 -8.12
C VAL A 6 30.01 28.94 -7.85
N ARG A 7 29.29 29.97 -8.31
CA ARG A 7 27.85 29.91 -8.49
C ARG A 7 27.58 28.84 -9.55
N VAL A 8 27.06 27.69 -9.09
CA VAL A 8 26.41 26.75 -10.02
C VAL A 8 25.19 27.49 -10.59
N GLY A 9 25.33 27.93 -11.85
CA GLY A 9 24.29 28.64 -12.57
C GLY A 9 23.00 27.76 -12.61
N ARG A 10 21.87 28.42 -12.37
CA ARG A 10 20.53 27.83 -12.63
C ARG A 10 20.55 27.24 -14.05
N PRO A 11 20.02 26.03 -14.29
CA PRO A 11 19.96 25.49 -15.65
C PRO A 11 19.22 26.49 -16.52
N GLY A 12 19.93 27.02 -17.53
CA GLY A 12 19.47 28.14 -18.31
C GLY A 12 18.14 27.84 -18.99
N ILE A 13 17.34 28.89 -19.21
CA ILE A 13 16.05 28.88 -19.92
C ILE A 13 16.10 28.02 -21.19
N PHE A 14 17.26 27.99 -21.85
CA PHE A 14 17.55 27.18 -23.05
C PHE A 14 17.42 25.66 -22.81
N TRP A 15 17.94 25.12 -21.72
CA TRP A 15 17.82 23.69 -21.40
C TRP A 15 16.39 23.29 -21.07
N GLY A 16 15.63 24.17 -20.43
CA GLY A 16 14.20 23.97 -20.17
C GLY A 16 13.38 23.97 -21.47
N LEU A 17 13.71 24.83 -22.43
CA LEU A 17 13.07 24.86 -23.76
C LEU A 17 13.41 23.62 -24.59
N VAL A 18 14.66 23.20 -24.62
CA VAL A 18 15.10 21.96 -25.31
C VAL A 18 14.42 20.71 -24.72
N HIS A 19 14.31 20.65 -23.41
CA HIS A 19 13.63 19.51 -22.75
C HIS A 19 12.13 19.49 -23.08
N ARG A 20 11.45 20.64 -23.03
CA ARG A 20 10.03 20.76 -23.42
C ARG A 20 9.82 20.41 -24.89
N PHE A 21 10.70 20.89 -25.78
CA PHE A 21 10.63 20.57 -27.22
C PHE A 21 10.79 19.06 -27.47
N ARG A 22 11.77 18.40 -26.80
CA ARG A 22 11.95 16.94 -26.88
C ARG A 22 10.72 16.18 -26.40
N LEU A 23 10.10 16.61 -25.31
CA LEU A 23 8.87 16.00 -24.81
C LEU A 23 7.72 16.16 -25.80
N VAL A 24 7.50 17.35 -26.34
CA VAL A 24 6.45 17.59 -27.35
C VAL A 24 6.71 16.74 -28.60
N LEU A 25 7.96 16.67 -29.07
CA LEU A 25 8.33 15.85 -30.22
C LEU A 25 8.06 14.35 -29.97
N LEU A 26 8.45 13.85 -28.79
CA LEU A 26 8.18 12.43 -28.41
C LEU A 26 6.69 12.13 -28.38
N TRP A 27 5.89 13.02 -27.80
CA TRP A 27 4.42 12.85 -27.76
C TRP A 27 3.79 12.94 -29.14
N THR A 28 4.29 13.79 -30.03
CA THR A 28 3.83 13.91 -31.40
C THR A 28 4.14 12.64 -32.21
N ILE A 29 5.36 12.11 -32.06
CA ILE A 29 5.78 10.86 -32.72
C ILE A 29 4.96 9.68 -32.17
N ALA A 30 4.77 9.59 -30.86
CA ALA A 30 3.96 8.53 -30.24
C ALA A 30 2.50 8.62 -30.71
N GLY A 31 1.92 9.81 -30.78
CA GLY A 31 0.57 10.03 -31.29
C GLY A 31 0.44 9.66 -32.78
N ALA A 32 1.39 10.07 -33.62
CA ALA A 32 1.41 9.71 -35.03
C ALA A 32 1.59 8.18 -35.23
N GLY A 33 2.47 7.57 -34.48
CA GLY A 33 2.67 6.10 -34.47
C GLY A 33 1.41 5.35 -34.06
N TYR A 34 0.71 5.83 -33.03
CA TYR A 34 -0.57 5.28 -32.59
C TYR A 34 -1.67 5.42 -33.64
N LEU A 35 -1.81 6.57 -34.29
CA LEU A 35 -2.78 6.76 -35.39
C LEU A 35 -2.46 5.86 -36.59
N LEU A 36 -1.20 5.69 -36.92
CA LEU A 36 -0.77 4.75 -37.96
C LEU A 36 -1.08 3.30 -37.58
N LEU A 37 -0.84 2.90 -36.34
CA LEU A 37 -1.19 1.58 -35.84
C LEU A 37 -2.69 1.32 -35.96
N ILE A 38 -3.54 2.26 -35.51
CA ILE A 38 -4.99 2.13 -35.63
C ILE A 38 -5.41 2.02 -37.10
N TRP A 39 -4.83 2.81 -37.98
CA TRP A 39 -5.13 2.73 -39.41
C TRP A 39 -4.78 1.37 -39.99
N ILE A 40 -3.63 0.79 -39.64
CA ILE A 40 -3.22 -0.57 -40.04
C ILE A 40 -4.23 -1.60 -39.51
N LEU A 41 -4.56 -1.53 -38.21
CA LEU A 41 -5.47 -2.46 -37.56
C LEU A 41 -6.89 -2.38 -38.13
N ARG A 42 -7.37 -1.18 -38.42
CA ARG A 42 -8.68 -0.95 -39.04
C ARG A 42 -8.80 -1.61 -40.40
N ASN A 43 -7.72 -1.66 -41.18
CA ASN A 43 -7.68 -2.25 -42.51
C ASN A 43 -7.23 -3.73 -42.52
N SER A 44 -7.02 -4.32 -41.36
CA SER A 44 -6.67 -5.72 -41.24
C SER A 44 -7.89 -6.63 -41.45
N SER A 45 -7.64 -7.86 -41.91
CA SER A 45 -8.66 -8.91 -42.01
C SER A 45 -8.85 -9.67 -40.69
N TYR A 46 -8.21 -9.22 -39.61
CA TYR A 46 -8.30 -9.87 -38.30
C TYR A 46 -9.72 -9.84 -37.75
N GLN A 47 -10.16 -10.99 -37.26
CA GLN A 47 -11.40 -11.14 -36.50
C GLN A 47 -11.13 -12.08 -35.34
N ALA A 48 -11.43 -11.60 -34.13
CA ALA A 48 -11.21 -12.37 -32.92
C ALA A 48 -12.25 -13.48 -32.75
N ASP A 49 -11.88 -14.52 -32.00
CA ASP A 49 -12.84 -15.49 -31.51
C ASP A 49 -13.75 -14.81 -30.46
N PRO A 50 -15.07 -14.97 -30.52
CA PRO A 50 -16.00 -14.48 -29.49
C PRO A 50 -15.66 -14.89 -28.06
N LEU A 51 -15.06 -16.07 -27.90
CA LEU A 51 -14.60 -16.54 -26.58
C LEU A 51 -13.48 -15.66 -26.02
N LEU A 52 -12.56 -15.18 -26.86
CA LEU A 52 -11.48 -14.28 -26.42
C LEU A 52 -12.05 -12.99 -25.85
N ASP A 53 -13.02 -12.39 -26.51
CA ASP A 53 -13.66 -11.17 -26.06
C ASP A 53 -14.42 -11.39 -24.74
N THR A 54 -15.18 -12.47 -24.66
CA THR A 54 -15.86 -12.88 -23.41
C THR A 54 -14.88 -13.05 -22.26
N TYR A 55 -13.71 -13.66 -22.48
CA TYR A 55 -12.68 -13.81 -21.45
C TYR A 55 -12.09 -12.45 -21.05
N LEU A 56 -11.86 -11.54 -21.98
CA LEU A 56 -11.38 -10.19 -21.67
C LEU A 56 -12.36 -9.42 -20.80
N GLU A 57 -13.65 -9.39 -21.17
CA GLU A 57 -14.70 -8.70 -20.40
C GLU A 57 -14.90 -9.33 -19.03
N MET A 58 -14.96 -10.67 -18.92
CA MET A 58 -15.09 -11.36 -17.64
C MET A 58 -13.88 -11.15 -16.74
N SER A 59 -12.67 -11.13 -17.30
CA SER A 59 -11.45 -10.81 -16.56
C SER A 59 -11.49 -9.37 -16.04
N GLY A 60 -11.93 -8.43 -16.88
CA GLY A 60 -12.14 -7.04 -16.50
C GLY A 60 -13.12 -6.91 -15.34
N SER A 61 -14.29 -7.57 -15.43
CA SER A 61 -15.29 -7.59 -14.37
C SER A 61 -14.75 -8.15 -13.06
N LEU A 62 -13.99 -9.25 -13.11
CA LEU A 62 -13.40 -9.85 -11.91
C LEU A 62 -12.40 -8.90 -11.24
N ILE A 63 -11.55 -8.24 -12.03
CA ILE A 63 -10.58 -7.26 -11.53
C ILE A 63 -11.33 -6.04 -10.94
N ALA A 64 -12.41 -5.59 -11.60
CA ALA A 64 -13.24 -4.48 -11.11
C ALA A 64 -13.87 -4.81 -9.74
N PHE A 65 -14.43 -6.02 -9.56
CA PHE A 65 -14.96 -6.46 -8.27
C PHE A 65 -13.88 -6.62 -7.20
N THR A 66 -12.71 -7.13 -7.57
CA THR A 66 -11.58 -7.24 -6.65
C THR A 66 -11.11 -5.87 -6.16
N PHE A 67 -10.99 -4.91 -7.08
CA PHE A 67 -10.69 -3.53 -6.71
C PHE A 67 -11.77 -2.93 -5.81
N ALA A 68 -13.05 -3.12 -6.16
CA ALA A 68 -14.16 -2.59 -5.40
C ALA A 68 -14.20 -3.15 -3.96
N ALA A 69 -13.98 -4.45 -3.79
CA ALA A 69 -13.87 -5.07 -2.47
C ALA A 69 -12.74 -4.45 -1.63
N ASN A 70 -11.57 -4.25 -2.25
CA ASN A 70 -10.42 -3.61 -1.60
C ASN A 70 -10.73 -2.15 -1.22
N ALA A 71 -11.35 -1.38 -2.11
CA ALA A 71 -11.74 0.01 -1.85
C ALA A 71 -12.81 0.11 -0.74
N LEU A 72 -13.74 -0.86 -0.62
CA LEU A 72 -14.70 -0.92 0.49
C LEU A 72 -14.02 -1.23 1.84
N VAL A 73 -13.04 -2.11 1.87
CA VAL A 73 -12.23 -2.36 3.07
C VAL A 73 -11.51 -1.08 3.49
N ARG A 74 -10.90 -0.38 2.52
CA ARG A 74 -10.25 0.92 2.77
C ARG A 74 -11.25 1.95 3.30
N PHE A 75 -12.43 2.08 2.70
CA PHE A 75 -13.48 2.97 3.19
C PHE A 75 -13.89 2.70 4.64
N ARG A 76 -14.02 1.42 5.03
CA ARG A 76 -14.34 1.05 6.41
C ARG A 76 -13.27 1.50 7.41
N GLY A 77 -12.00 1.50 7.01
CA GLY A 77 -10.89 1.90 7.87
C GLY A 77 -10.64 3.40 7.91
N THR A 78 -10.84 4.09 6.78
CA THR A 78 -10.47 5.52 6.62
C THR A 78 -11.66 6.47 6.57
N HIS A 79 -12.87 5.96 6.33
CA HIS A 79 -14.09 6.73 6.04
C HIS A 79 -13.96 7.71 4.87
N ASP A 80 -13.03 7.43 3.94
CA ASP A 80 -12.74 8.23 2.76
C ASP A 80 -13.80 8.04 1.67
N ARG A 81 -14.54 9.08 1.34
CA ARG A 81 -15.59 9.06 0.31
C ARG A 81 -15.10 8.72 -1.08
N ILE A 82 -13.83 9.01 -1.39
CA ILE A 82 -13.24 8.66 -2.69
C ILE A 82 -13.24 7.15 -2.84
N SER A 83 -12.78 6.43 -1.83
CA SER A 83 -12.78 4.97 -1.80
C SER A 83 -14.19 4.41 -1.97
N LEU A 84 -15.22 5.02 -1.37
CA LEU A 84 -16.61 4.64 -1.53
C LEU A 84 -17.11 4.84 -2.97
N ILE A 85 -16.88 6.02 -3.55
CA ILE A 85 -17.31 6.36 -4.91
C ILE A 85 -16.63 5.44 -5.92
N LEU A 86 -15.33 5.22 -5.79
CA LEU A 86 -14.58 4.33 -6.67
C LEU A 86 -15.06 2.88 -6.53
N ALA A 87 -15.27 2.38 -5.29
CA ALA A 87 -15.77 1.03 -5.07
C ALA A 87 -17.09 0.79 -5.80
N PHE A 88 -18.06 1.68 -5.62
CA PHE A 88 -19.36 1.53 -6.25
C PHE A 88 -19.34 1.78 -7.76
N GLY A 89 -18.46 2.66 -8.24
CA GLY A 89 -18.23 2.86 -9.67
C GLY A 89 -17.71 1.59 -10.35
N PHE A 90 -16.75 0.92 -9.74
CA PHE A 90 -16.20 -0.33 -10.27
C PHE A 90 -17.13 -1.54 -10.08
N VAL A 91 -17.93 -1.59 -9.00
CA VAL A 91 -19.01 -2.60 -8.88
C VAL A 91 -20.00 -2.45 -10.05
N LEU A 92 -20.45 -1.24 -10.31
CA LEU A 92 -21.43 -0.99 -11.36
C LEU A 92 -20.85 -1.28 -12.75
N ALA A 93 -19.61 -0.87 -13.03
CA ALA A 93 -18.92 -1.19 -14.27
C ALA A 93 -18.80 -2.72 -14.45
N GLY A 94 -18.34 -3.44 -13.44
CA GLY A 94 -18.20 -4.90 -13.47
C GLY A 94 -19.54 -5.63 -13.65
N LEU A 95 -20.62 -5.17 -13.02
CA LEU A 95 -21.97 -5.73 -13.21
C LEU A 95 -22.48 -5.54 -14.64
N ILE A 96 -22.31 -4.33 -15.19
CA ILE A 96 -22.74 -4.01 -16.55
C ILE A 96 -21.92 -4.82 -17.57
N GLU A 97 -20.59 -4.89 -17.41
CA GLU A 97 -19.71 -5.65 -18.30
C GLU A 97 -19.99 -7.15 -18.25
N ALA A 98 -20.13 -7.74 -17.05
CA ALA A 98 -20.49 -9.15 -16.92
C ALA A 98 -21.87 -9.46 -17.55
N GLY A 99 -22.85 -8.58 -17.34
CA GLY A 99 -24.18 -8.73 -17.92
C GLY A 99 -24.19 -8.60 -19.45
N THR A 100 -23.44 -7.65 -20.00
CA THR A 100 -23.32 -7.46 -21.46
C THR A 100 -22.57 -8.61 -22.11
N SER A 101 -21.47 -9.08 -21.51
CA SER A 101 -20.71 -10.23 -22.00
C SER A 101 -21.54 -11.51 -22.05
N MET A 102 -22.29 -11.79 -20.97
CA MET A 102 -23.12 -12.99 -20.91
C MET A 102 -24.27 -12.96 -21.93
N THR A 103 -24.87 -11.77 -22.14
CA THR A 103 -25.92 -11.60 -23.16
C THR A 103 -25.37 -11.65 -24.57
N PHE A 104 -24.20 -11.05 -24.82
CA PHE A 104 -23.53 -11.03 -26.11
C PHE A 104 -23.15 -12.45 -26.56
N TYR A 105 -22.53 -13.23 -25.67
CA TYR A 105 -22.15 -14.63 -25.95
C TYR A 105 -23.37 -15.48 -26.27
N ARG A 106 -24.43 -15.37 -25.48
CA ARG A 106 -25.68 -16.10 -25.69
C ARG A 106 -26.36 -15.70 -27.02
N TRP A 107 -26.28 -14.42 -27.38
CA TRP A 107 -26.88 -13.90 -28.60
C TRP A 107 -26.10 -14.35 -29.85
N MET A 108 -24.77 -14.36 -29.83
CA MET A 108 -23.95 -14.91 -30.90
C MET A 108 -24.18 -16.41 -31.13
N LEU A 109 -24.33 -17.18 -30.06
CA LEU A 109 -24.57 -18.63 -30.17
C LEU A 109 -25.94 -18.96 -30.77
N VAL A 110 -26.99 -18.19 -30.42
CA VAL A 110 -28.38 -18.53 -30.78
C VAL A 110 -28.82 -17.89 -32.11
N ALA A 111 -28.36 -16.68 -32.39
CA ALA A 111 -28.97 -15.87 -33.44
C ALA A 111 -28.19 -15.78 -34.75
N ARG A 112 -26.93 -16.17 -34.85
CA ARG A 112 -26.04 -15.96 -36.03
C ARG A 112 -26.20 -14.55 -36.65
N ILE A 113 -26.44 -13.53 -35.81
CA ILE A 113 -26.79 -12.21 -36.28
C ILE A 113 -25.52 -11.45 -36.65
N GLU A 114 -25.47 -10.94 -37.88
CA GLU A 114 -24.51 -9.92 -38.31
C GLU A 114 -24.72 -8.65 -37.48
N GLY A 115 -23.88 -8.52 -36.39
CA GLY A 115 -24.08 -7.49 -35.41
C GLY A 115 -23.42 -6.16 -35.79
N ASN A 116 -24.14 -5.28 -36.45
CA ASN A 116 -23.75 -3.88 -36.62
C ASN A 116 -24.25 -2.98 -35.47
N HIS A 117 -24.52 -3.56 -34.29
CA HIS A 117 -25.05 -2.83 -33.14
C HIS A 117 -24.01 -2.67 -32.03
N ILE A 118 -23.94 -1.45 -31.48
CA ILE A 118 -23.13 -1.12 -30.32
C ILE A 118 -23.91 -1.52 -29.06
N SER A 119 -23.26 -2.22 -28.13
CA SER A 119 -23.88 -2.49 -26.83
C SER A 119 -24.08 -1.19 -26.05
N LEU A 120 -25.34 -0.78 -25.87
CA LEU A 120 -25.68 0.39 -25.03
C LEU A 120 -25.25 0.22 -23.59
N GLY A 121 -25.32 -1.02 -23.07
CA GLY A 121 -24.85 -1.32 -21.72
C GLY A 121 -23.36 -1.01 -21.55
N TRP A 122 -22.54 -1.47 -22.50
CA TRP A 122 -21.10 -1.20 -22.48
C TRP A 122 -20.81 0.31 -22.53
N LEU A 123 -21.44 1.06 -23.46
CA LEU A 123 -21.28 2.50 -23.60
C LEU A 123 -21.73 3.25 -22.33
N ALA A 124 -22.88 2.87 -21.75
CA ALA A 124 -23.40 3.47 -20.53
C ALA A 124 -22.48 3.21 -19.31
N GLY A 125 -22.02 1.97 -19.14
CA GLY A 125 -21.13 1.60 -18.05
C GLY A 125 -19.81 2.37 -18.07
N ARG A 126 -19.22 2.50 -19.27
CA ARG A 126 -17.97 3.24 -19.47
C ARG A 126 -18.13 4.74 -19.24
N THR A 127 -19.21 5.32 -19.77
CA THR A 127 -19.54 6.74 -19.56
C THR A 127 -19.73 7.05 -18.08
N LEU A 128 -20.46 6.18 -17.36
CA LEU A 128 -20.74 6.33 -15.95
C LEU A 128 -19.46 6.19 -15.10
N LEU A 129 -18.60 5.19 -15.39
CA LEU A 129 -17.33 5.05 -14.70
C LEU A 129 -16.44 6.29 -14.87
N GLY A 130 -16.32 6.80 -16.10
CA GLY A 130 -15.59 8.04 -16.37
C GLY A 130 -16.16 9.24 -15.59
N PHE A 131 -17.49 9.37 -15.54
CA PHE A 131 -18.15 10.41 -14.75
C PHE A 131 -17.86 10.26 -13.25
N LEU A 132 -17.91 9.04 -12.70
CA LEU A 132 -17.62 8.79 -11.29
C LEU A 132 -16.17 9.11 -10.93
N LEU A 133 -15.20 8.94 -11.83
CA LEU A 133 -13.83 9.41 -11.64
C LEU A 133 -13.77 10.95 -11.48
N LEU A 134 -14.55 11.70 -12.25
CA LEU A 134 -14.65 13.15 -12.08
C LEU A 134 -15.36 13.55 -10.79
N VAL A 135 -16.41 12.82 -10.38
CA VAL A 135 -17.08 13.02 -9.10
C VAL A 135 -16.13 12.77 -7.93
N ALA A 136 -15.31 11.72 -7.99
CA ALA A 136 -14.29 11.44 -6.99
C ALA A 136 -13.31 12.61 -6.82
N LEU A 137 -12.84 13.20 -7.93
CA LEU A 137 -11.98 14.41 -7.91
C LEU A 137 -12.68 15.64 -7.31
N ALA A 138 -13.99 15.79 -7.55
CA ALA A 138 -14.77 16.93 -7.04
C ALA A 138 -15.08 16.81 -5.55
N VAL A 139 -15.42 15.60 -5.09
CA VAL A 139 -15.77 15.31 -3.69
C VAL A 139 -14.56 15.46 -2.79
N GLU A 140 -13.39 15.02 -3.21
CA GLU A 140 -12.15 15.18 -2.47
C GLU A 140 -11.86 16.61 -2.05
N ARG A 141 -12.12 17.55 -2.95
CA ARG A 141 -11.86 18.97 -2.69
C ARG A 141 -12.82 19.61 -1.69
N ARG A 142 -14.00 19.04 -1.52
CA ARG A 142 -15.09 19.67 -0.74
C ARG A 142 -15.39 18.93 0.56
N VAL A 143 -15.50 17.61 0.51
CA VAL A 143 -15.99 16.79 1.64
C VAL A 143 -15.38 15.40 1.60
N PRO A 144 -14.07 15.25 1.89
CA PRO A 144 -13.37 13.99 1.68
C PRO A 144 -13.80 12.87 2.64
N VAL A 145 -14.28 13.21 3.85
CA VAL A 145 -14.57 12.23 4.91
C VAL A 145 -16.08 12.06 5.08
N ALA A 146 -16.54 10.81 5.22
CA ALA A 146 -17.92 10.47 5.48
C ALA A 146 -18.33 10.86 6.90
N ARG A 147 -19.51 11.50 7.04
CA ARG A 147 -20.07 11.87 8.35
C ARG A 147 -20.76 10.70 9.03
N ASP A 148 -21.48 9.90 8.25
CA ASP A 148 -22.18 8.69 8.71
C ASP A 148 -21.88 7.56 7.72
N PRO A 149 -20.75 6.82 7.92
CA PRO A 149 -20.29 5.82 6.95
C PRO A 149 -21.31 4.72 6.64
N ALA A 150 -22.11 4.32 7.62
CA ALA A 150 -23.11 3.27 7.44
C ALA A 150 -24.27 3.73 6.54
N LYS A 151 -24.78 4.93 6.74
CA LYS A 151 -25.85 5.50 5.91
C LYS A 151 -25.35 5.82 4.51
N GLU A 152 -24.13 6.36 4.37
CA GLU A 152 -23.54 6.66 3.08
C GLU A 152 -23.30 5.37 2.26
N MET A 153 -22.84 4.30 2.91
CA MET A 153 -22.69 3.02 2.26
C MET A 153 -24.04 2.41 1.84
N ALA A 154 -25.07 2.46 2.70
CA ALA A 154 -26.40 2.00 2.37
C ALA A 154 -27.01 2.79 1.20
N ALA A 155 -26.90 4.12 1.20
CA ALA A 155 -27.37 4.98 0.12
C ALA A 155 -26.64 4.67 -1.19
N ALA A 156 -25.31 4.48 -1.16
CA ALA A 156 -24.53 4.11 -2.33
C ALA A 156 -24.94 2.72 -2.87
N THR A 157 -25.18 1.75 -2.01
CA THR A 157 -25.68 0.41 -2.41
C THR A 157 -27.03 0.49 -3.11
N LEU A 158 -27.97 1.25 -2.55
CA LEU A 158 -29.29 1.46 -3.16
C LEU A 158 -29.18 2.16 -4.52
N LEU A 159 -28.33 3.19 -4.61
CA LEU A 159 -28.09 3.92 -5.85
C LEU A 159 -27.52 3.00 -6.94
N VAL A 160 -26.51 2.20 -6.64
CA VAL A 160 -25.92 1.24 -7.59
C VAL A 160 -26.96 0.21 -8.02
N GLY A 161 -27.73 -0.34 -7.09
CA GLY A 161 -28.81 -1.26 -7.41
C GLY A 161 -29.87 -0.64 -8.35
N ALA A 162 -30.28 0.60 -8.08
CA ALA A 162 -31.21 1.34 -8.92
C ALA A 162 -30.63 1.62 -10.31
N VAL A 163 -29.37 2.07 -10.40
CA VAL A 163 -28.72 2.35 -11.70
C VAL A 163 -28.50 1.06 -12.49
N ALA A 164 -28.06 -0.03 -11.86
CA ALA A 164 -27.92 -1.32 -12.52
C ALA A 164 -29.27 -1.85 -13.04
N TYR A 165 -30.33 -1.73 -12.25
CA TYR A 165 -31.68 -2.08 -12.67
C TYR A 165 -32.15 -1.24 -13.87
N LEU A 166 -32.03 0.09 -13.79
CA LEU A 166 -32.41 0.99 -14.88
C LEU A 166 -31.61 0.68 -16.16
N THR A 167 -30.29 0.45 -16.04
CA THR A 167 -29.44 0.10 -17.18
C THR A 167 -29.90 -1.21 -17.82
N SER A 168 -30.29 -2.20 -17.02
CA SER A 168 -30.82 -3.46 -17.49
C SER A 168 -32.18 -3.27 -18.21
N VAL A 169 -33.09 -2.48 -17.64
CA VAL A 169 -34.38 -2.15 -18.25
C VAL A 169 -34.18 -1.42 -19.58
N PHE A 170 -33.31 -0.41 -19.62
CA PHE A 170 -32.99 0.32 -20.86
C PHE A 170 -32.40 -0.61 -21.92
N TYR A 171 -31.52 -1.55 -21.52
CA TYR A 171 -30.94 -2.53 -22.45
C TYR A 171 -32.03 -3.39 -23.13
N PHE A 172 -33.05 -3.80 -22.38
CA PHE A 172 -34.16 -4.61 -22.93
C PHE A 172 -35.23 -3.79 -23.66
N MET A 173 -35.41 -2.51 -23.31
CA MET A 173 -36.49 -1.67 -23.85
C MET A 173 -36.09 -0.87 -25.10
N LEU A 174 -34.80 -0.69 -25.36
CA LEU A 174 -34.32 0.07 -26.52
C LEU A 174 -33.73 -0.86 -27.59
N PRO A 175 -34.54 -1.41 -28.50
CA PRO A 175 -34.07 -2.31 -29.55
C PRO A 175 -33.19 -1.62 -30.60
N ASN A 176 -33.21 -0.26 -30.66
CA ASN A 176 -32.43 0.52 -31.59
C ASN A 176 -31.13 1.05 -30.95
N ALA A 177 -30.18 0.13 -30.67
CA ALA A 177 -28.86 0.54 -30.33
C ALA A 177 -28.20 1.44 -31.38
N PRO A 178 -27.31 2.37 -31.02
CA PRO A 178 -26.59 3.17 -31.99
C PRO A 178 -25.92 2.26 -33.03
N LYS A 179 -26.18 2.53 -34.31
CA LYS A 179 -25.61 1.71 -35.39
C LYS A 179 -24.15 2.11 -35.63
N MET A 180 -23.34 1.13 -35.98
CA MET A 180 -22.04 1.40 -36.56
C MET A 180 -22.20 1.88 -38.00
N HIS A 181 -21.32 2.76 -38.41
CA HIS A 181 -21.27 3.33 -39.76
C HIS A 181 -19.96 2.90 -40.46
N PRO A 182 -19.86 1.65 -40.96
CA PRO A 182 -18.68 1.21 -41.69
C PRO A 182 -18.43 2.18 -42.87
N GLY A 183 -17.16 2.55 -43.06
CA GLY A 183 -16.79 3.50 -44.11
C GLY A 183 -16.74 4.98 -43.67
N TRP A 184 -17.31 5.35 -42.56
CA TRP A 184 -17.11 6.71 -42.00
C TRP A 184 -15.69 6.90 -41.47
N ILE A 185 -15.27 8.17 -41.37
CA ILE A 185 -13.97 8.51 -40.73
C ILE A 185 -13.94 7.97 -39.31
N VAL A 186 -15.04 8.08 -38.58
CA VAL A 186 -15.26 7.48 -37.26
C VAL A 186 -16.47 6.56 -37.34
N PRO A 187 -16.27 5.24 -37.48
CA PRO A 187 -17.37 4.27 -37.60
C PRO A 187 -18.29 4.21 -36.37
N ARG A 188 -17.74 4.50 -35.17
CA ARG A 188 -18.46 4.46 -33.90
C ARG A 188 -18.36 5.83 -33.19
N PRO A 189 -19.05 6.88 -33.65
CA PRO A 189 -18.90 8.23 -33.10
C PRO A 189 -19.38 8.35 -31.65
N TRP A 190 -20.26 7.49 -31.17
CA TRP A 190 -20.79 7.48 -29.82
C TRP A 190 -19.72 7.14 -28.77
N ASP A 191 -18.69 6.40 -29.13
CA ASP A 191 -17.57 6.08 -28.26
C ASP A 191 -16.66 7.30 -27.97
N LEU A 192 -16.81 8.41 -28.70
CA LEU A 192 -16.12 9.65 -28.41
C LEU A 192 -16.69 10.39 -27.19
N LEU A 193 -17.95 10.11 -26.79
CA LEU A 193 -18.53 10.68 -25.58
C LEU A 193 -17.76 10.26 -24.31
N PRO A 194 -17.63 8.96 -23.99
CA PRO A 194 -16.80 8.56 -22.87
C PRO A 194 -15.32 8.95 -23.05
N ALA A 195 -14.78 8.95 -24.28
CA ALA A 195 -13.42 9.44 -24.52
C ALA A 195 -13.23 10.87 -23.99
N GLY A 196 -14.15 11.78 -24.29
CA GLY A 196 -14.11 13.16 -23.80
C GLY A 196 -14.15 13.26 -22.27
N ILE A 197 -14.98 12.43 -21.62
CA ILE A 197 -15.07 12.38 -20.15
C ILE A 197 -13.75 11.87 -19.56
N TYR A 198 -13.14 10.83 -20.14
CA TYR A 198 -11.84 10.33 -19.68
C TYR A 198 -10.69 11.29 -19.95
N VAL A 199 -10.73 12.10 -21.02
CA VAL A 199 -9.78 13.21 -21.21
C VAL A 199 -9.89 14.21 -20.05
N ALA A 200 -11.10 14.61 -19.67
CA ALA A 200 -11.31 15.50 -18.54
C ALA A 200 -10.80 14.87 -17.22
N ALA A 201 -11.06 13.57 -17.01
CA ALA A 201 -10.53 12.84 -15.85
C ALA A 201 -8.99 12.79 -15.86
N THR A 202 -8.37 12.46 -17.00
CA THR A 202 -6.90 12.43 -17.16
C THR A 202 -6.28 13.78 -16.81
N LEU A 203 -6.83 14.89 -17.31
CA LEU A 203 -6.37 16.23 -16.97
C LEU A 203 -6.56 16.57 -15.50
N GLY A 204 -7.68 16.14 -14.91
CA GLY A 204 -7.96 16.30 -13.50
C GLY A 204 -6.96 15.57 -12.61
N TYR A 205 -6.68 14.30 -12.88
CA TYR A 205 -5.68 13.51 -12.13
C TYR A 205 -4.26 13.99 -12.41
N ALA A 206 -3.91 14.41 -13.64
CA ALA A 206 -2.61 15.03 -13.93
C ALA A 206 -2.39 16.31 -13.11
N TRP A 207 -3.41 17.12 -12.94
CA TRP A 207 -3.33 18.32 -12.09
C TRP A 207 -3.22 17.95 -10.60
N ARG A 208 -3.92 16.89 -10.16
CA ARG A 208 -3.87 16.38 -8.79
C ARG A 208 -2.48 15.87 -8.43
N LEU A 209 -1.82 15.09 -9.31
CA LEU A 209 -0.46 14.57 -9.13
C LEU A 209 0.59 15.66 -8.90
N ARG A 210 0.34 16.91 -9.31
CA ARG A 210 1.22 18.04 -8.99
C ARG A 210 1.15 18.47 -7.53
N ARG A 211 0.14 18.00 -6.78
CA ARG A 211 -0.11 18.40 -5.38
C ARG A 211 0.02 17.23 -4.41
N VAL A 212 -0.47 16.09 -4.80
CA VAL A 212 -0.50 14.85 -3.99
C VAL A 212 -0.04 13.73 -4.91
N ASP A 213 1.01 13.02 -4.52
CA ASP A 213 1.62 11.97 -5.33
C ASP A 213 1.51 10.62 -4.63
N THR A 214 0.30 10.02 -4.64
CA THR A 214 0.07 8.66 -4.12
C THR A 214 0.13 7.63 -5.25
N SER A 215 0.37 6.37 -4.89
CA SER A 215 0.36 5.25 -5.85
C SER A 215 -1.01 5.08 -6.50
N LEU A 216 -2.10 5.29 -5.74
CA LEU A 216 -3.47 5.27 -6.25
C LEU A 216 -3.71 6.40 -7.26
N ASP A 217 -3.26 7.63 -6.99
CA ASP A 217 -3.46 8.76 -7.90
C ASP A 217 -2.75 8.57 -9.24
N ARG A 218 -1.53 8.04 -9.21
CA ARG A 218 -0.79 7.65 -10.43
C ARG A 218 -1.54 6.59 -11.21
N ALA A 219 -2.09 5.59 -10.52
CA ALA A 219 -2.86 4.52 -11.14
C ALA A 219 -4.17 5.02 -11.76
N LEU A 220 -4.89 5.93 -11.09
CA LEU A 220 -6.10 6.55 -11.63
C LEU A 220 -5.80 7.44 -12.84
N PHE A 221 -4.68 8.15 -12.84
CA PHE A 221 -4.20 8.89 -14.01
C PHE A 221 -3.91 7.96 -15.19
N ILE A 222 -3.15 6.88 -14.97
CA ILE A 222 -2.81 5.89 -16.00
C ILE A 222 -4.10 5.23 -16.52
N ALA A 223 -5.00 4.84 -15.64
CA ALA A 223 -6.25 4.22 -16.01
C ALA A 223 -7.15 5.14 -16.84
N ALA A 224 -7.27 6.41 -16.45
CA ALA A 224 -8.01 7.41 -17.22
C ALA A 224 -7.40 7.58 -18.62
N LEU A 225 -6.09 7.66 -18.73
CA LEU A 225 -5.37 7.76 -20.01
C LEU A 225 -5.58 6.50 -20.89
N LEU A 226 -5.46 5.30 -20.29
CA LEU A 226 -5.73 4.03 -21.00
C LEU A 226 -7.18 3.97 -21.51
N ASN A 227 -8.14 4.53 -20.77
CA ASN A 227 -9.51 4.60 -21.21
C ASN A 227 -9.73 5.61 -22.35
N VAL A 228 -8.98 6.73 -22.39
CA VAL A 228 -8.97 7.60 -23.58
C VAL A 228 -8.51 6.80 -24.80
N VAL A 229 -7.39 6.10 -24.68
CA VAL A 229 -6.83 5.25 -25.76
C VAL A 229 -7.83 4.16 -26.15
N CYS A 230 -8.44 3.48 -25.18
CA CYS A 230 -9.48 2.47 -25.37
C CYS A 230 -10.63 3.02 -26.26
N HIS A 231 -11.24 4.13 -25.86
CA HIS A 231 -12.39 4.69 -26.56
C HIS A 231 -12.05 5.30 -27.92
N VAL A 232 -10.86 5.88 -28.09
CA VAL A 232 -10.38 6.32 -29.40
C VAL A 232 -10.13 5.09 -30.30
N THR A 233 -9.58 4.01 -29.77
CA THR A 233 -9.34 2.78 -30.53
C THR A 233 -10.65 2.16 -30.97
N ILE A 234 -11.61 1.95 -30.06
CA ILE A 234 -12.88 1.29 -30.39
C ILE A 234 -13.72 2.14 -31.33
N SER A 235 -13.61 3.48 -31.29
CA SER A 235 -14.33 4.37 -32.22
C SER A 235 -13.98 4.10 -33.69
N GLN A 236 -12.83 3.48 -33.96
CA GLN A 236 -12.34 3.10 -35.29
C GLN A 236 -12.74 1.68 -35.71
N SER A 237 -13.40 0.92 -34.85
CA SER A 237 -13.90 -0.43 -35.16
C SER A 237 -15.02 -0.36 -36.21
N GLN A 238 -14.90 -1.13 -37.25
CA GLN A 238 -15.88 -1.23 -38.36
C GLN A 238 -16.79 -2.44 -38.20
N ARG A 239 -16.36 -3.44 -37.47
CA ARG A 239 -17.08 -4.69 -37.21
C ARG A 239 -16.90 -5.09 -35.77
N VAL A 240 -17.84 -5.82 -35.24
CA VAL A 240 -17.67 -6.45 -33.92
C VAL A 240 -16.54 -7.48 -34.03
N LEU A 241 -15.68 -7.56 -33.01
CA LEU A 241 -14.53 -8.46 -32.92
C LEU A 241 -13.40 -8.19 -33.94
N ASP A 242 -13.38 -7.05 -34.63
CA ASP A 242 -12.20 -6.65 -35.40
C ASP A 242 -11.02 -6.25 -34.51
N ALA A 243 -9.86 -6.02 -35.12
CA ALA A 243 -8.64 -5.72 -34.37
C ALA A 243 -8.76 -4.46 -33.46
N PRO A 244 -9.33 -3.32 -33.89
CA PRO A 244 -9.57 -2.17 -32.99
C PRO A 244 -10.50 -2.50 -31.83
N PHE A 245 -11.53 -3.31 -32.04
CA PHE A 245 -12.46 -3.75 -31.00
C PHE A 245 -11.73 -4.54 -29.91
N THR A 246 -11.01 -5.59 -30.32
CA THR A 246 -10.27 -6.47 -29.40
C THR A 246 -9.18 -5.70 -28.63
N LEU A 247 -8.42 -4.84 -29.34
CA LEU A 247 -7.38 -4.03 -28.73
C LEU A 247 -7.95 -3.06 -27.67
N ALA A 248 -9.12 -2.50 -27.93
CA ALA A 248 -9.79 -1.62 -26.95
C ALA A 248 -10.13 -2.38 -25.65
N HIS A 249 -10.61 -3.63 -25.75
CA HIS A 249 -10.89 -4.46 -24.57
C HIS A 249 -9.61 -4.79 -23.77
N VAL A 250 -8.48 -4.99 -24.46
CA VAL A 250 -7.18 -5.14 -23.80
C VAL A 250 -6.82 -3.87 -23.02
N PHE A 251 -6.96 -2.67 -23.60
CA PHE A 251 -6.70 -1.42 -22.89
C PHE A 251 -7.64 -1.22 -21.69
N MET A 252 -8.89 -1.65 -21.82
CA MET A 252 -9.84 -1.66 -20.72
C MET A 252 -9.34 -2.51 -19.54
N VAL A 253 -8.99 -3.77 -19.79
CA VAL A 253 -8.46 -4.67 -18.76
C VAL A 253 -7.20 -4.10 -18.12
N LEU A 254 -6.27 -3.58 -18.93
CA LEU A 254 -5.05 -2.94 -18.44
C LEU A 254 -5.34 -1.74 -17.54
N SER A 255 -6.42 -0.97 -17.83
CA SER A 255 -6.83 0.14 -16.98
C SER A 255 -7.28 -0.33 -15.59
N TYR A 256 -7.99 -1.44 -15.52
CA TYR A 256 -8.43 -2.04 -14.25
C TYR A 256 -7.25 -2.64 -13.46
N VAL A 257 -6.34 -3.31 -14.15
CA VAL A 257 -5.08 -3.82 -13.55
C VAL A 257 -4.27 -2.67 -12.96
N ALA A 258 -4.16 -1.54 -13.67
CA ALA A 258 -3.43 -0.38 -13.18
C ALA A 258 -4.04 0.16 -11.87
N VAL A 259 -5.37 0.31 -11.81
CA VAL A 259 -6.06 0.80 -10.60
C VAL A 259 -5.92 -0.18 -9.44
N LEU A 260 -6.11 -1.47 -9.68
CA LEU A 260 -5.93 -2.50 -8.64
C LEU A 260 -4.49 -2.51 -8.12
N GLY A 261 -3.50 -2.50 -9.03
CA GLY A 261 -2.09 -2.47 -8.67
C GLY A 261 -1.71 -1.24 -7.86
N GLY A 262 -2.17 -0.05 -8.28
CA GLY A 262 -1.95 1.19 -7.53
C GLY A 262 -2.55 1.18 -6.14
N THR A 263 -3.75 0.61 -5.98
CA THR A 263 -4.41 0.48 -4.67
C THR A 263 -3.66 -0.50 -3.75
N LEU A 264 -3.20 -1.63 -4.28
CA LEU A 264 -2.43 -2.59 -3.51
C LEU A 264 -1.10 -1.99 -3.03
N LEU A 265 -0.42 -1.24 -3.90
CA LEU A 265 0.81 -0.52 -3.54
C LEU A 265 0.56 0.55 -2.47
N ASP A 266 -0.52 1.32 -2.60
CA ASP A 266 -0.89 2.37 -1.63
C ASP A 266 -1.23 1.75 -0.26
N ASN A 267 -1.96 0.63 -0.24
CA ASN A 267 -2.26 -0.11 0.98
C ASN A 267 -1.01 -0.70 1.64
N ALA A 268 -0.07 -1.24 0.85
CA ALA A 268 1.20 -1.73 1.36
C ALA A 268 2.02 -0.61 2.01
N GLN A 269 2.08 0.58 1.40
CA GLN A 269 2.75 1.75 1.96
C GLN A 269 2.09 2.23 3.25
N LEU A 270 0.74 2.28 3.30
CA LEU A 270 0.00 2.64 4.51
C LEU A 270 0.25 1.62 5.63
N PHE A 271 0.26 0.33 5.33
CA PHE A 271 0.57 -0.72 6.29
C PHE A 271 1.99 -0.58 6.85
N ASP A 272 2.96 -0.28 5.99
CA ASP A 272 4.34 -0.05 6.41
C ASP A 272 4.47 1.20 7.31
N GLN A 273 3.78 2.30 6.98
CA GLN A 273 3.73 3.50 7.82
C GLN A 273 3.11 3.22 9.19
N VAL A 274 1.97 2.52 9.25
CA VAL A 274 1.33 2.14 10.52
C VAL A 274 2.24 1.22 11.35
N SER A 275 2.89 0.24 10.72
CA SER A 275 3.82 -0.66 11.40
C SER A 275 5.10 0.06 11.87
N THR A 276 5.49 1.14 11.18
CA THR A 276 6.64 1.98 11.58
C THR A 276 6.26 2.90 12.74
N LEU A 277 5.03 3.42 12.76
CA LEU A 277 4.50 4.20 13.89
C LEU A 277 4.33 3.34 15.15
N ALA A 278 4.09 2.03 15.02
CA ALA A 278 4.10 1.08 16.11
C ALA A 278 5.54 0.66 16.48
N ALA A 279 6.42 1.65 16.75
CA ALA A 279 7.80 1.40 17.18
C ALA A 279 7.90 0.96 18.66
N SER A 280 6.78 0.93 19.39
CA SER A 280 6.70 0.58 20.80
C SER A 280 5.90 -0.71 21.02
N ASP A 281 6.28 -1.46 22.06
CA ASP A 281 5.53 -2.60 22.58
C ASP A 281 4.26 -2.12 23.29
N SER A 282 3.11 -2.64 22.92
CA SER A 282 1.80 -2.20 23.42
C SER A 282 1.58 -2.49 24.91
N LEU A 283 2.28 -3.46 25.49
CA LEU A 283 2.14 -3.84 26.90
C LEU A 283 3.00 -2.96 27.81
N THR A 284 4.25 -2.68 27.42
CA THR A 284 5.26 -2.03 28.24
C THR A 284 5.53 -0.57 27.88
N GLY A 285 5.17 -0.16 26.64
CA GLY A 285 5.50 1.16 26.09
C GLY A 285 6.99 1.37 25.78
N LEU A 286 7.82 0.32 25.88
CA LEU A 286 9.22 0.33 25.47
C LEU A 286 9.33 0.20 23.94
N ALA A 287 10.54 0.39 23.39
CA ALA A 287 10.81 0.02 22.01
C ALA A 287 10.46 -1.46 21.77
N ASN A 288 9.85 -1.78 20.63
CA ASN A 288 9.61 -3.16 20.25
C ASN A 288 10.87 -3.79 19.62
N HIS A 289 10.83 -5.08 19.34
CA HIS A 289 11.92 -5.84 18.71
C HIS A 289 12.42 -5.19 17.41
N ARG A 290 11.53 -4.73 16.54
CA ARG A 290 11.90 -4.07 15.27
C ARG A 290 12.71 -2.80 15.55
N ARG A 291 12.22 -1.94 16.43
CA ARG A 291 12.90 -0.68 16.79
C ARG A 291 14.25 -0.92 17.44
N LEU A 292 14.36 -1.97 18.24
CA LEU A 292 15.64 -2.38 18.83
C LEU A 292 16.68 -2.69 17.74
N LEU A 293 16.31 -3.48 16.71
CA LEU A 293 17.22 -3.84 15.62
C LEU A 293 17.65 -2.61 14.81
N GLU A 294 16.71 -1.69 14.50
CA GLU A 294 17.00 -0.43 13.80
C GLU A 294 18.02 0.43 14.58
N VAL A 295 17.84 0.56 15.90
CA VAL A 295 18.75 1.32 16.76
C VAL A 295 20.10 0.63 16.83
N LEU A 296 20.12 -0.69 16.96
CA LEU A 296 21.37 -1.47 17.04
C LEU A 296 22.20 -1.34 15.77
N GLU A 297 21.55 -1.38 14.59
CA GLU A 297 22.21 -1.15 13.31
C GLU A 297 22.80 0.26 13.22
N SER A 298 22.02 1.27 13.62
CA SER A 298 22.47 2.66 13.66
C SER A 298 23.66 2.88 14.59
N GLU A 299 23.68 2.24 15.78
CA GLU A 299 24.79 2.34 16.72
C GLU A 299 26.03 1.60 16.23
N ILE A 300 25.91 0.46 15.54
CA ILE A 300 27.04 -0.21 14.88
C ILE A 300 27.68 0.74 13.85
N GLN A 301 26.87 1.34 12.97
CA GLN A 301 27.36 2.30 11.97
C GLN A 301 28.00 3.54 12.60
N ARG A 302 27.40 4.08 13.67
CA ARG A 302 27.94 5.22 14.42
C ARG A 302 29.27 4.87 15.09
N SER A 303 29.32 3.76 15.78
CA SER A 303 30.49 3.30 16.51
C SER A 303 31.65 2.91 15.60
N SER A 304 31.38 2.30 14.44
CA SER A 304 32.42 2.01 13.44
C SER A 304 33.08 3.28 12.88
N ARG A 305 32.34 4.39 12.81
CA ARG A 305 32.85 5.69 12.32
C ARG A 305 33.54 6.50 13.41
N THR A 306 33.06 6.45 14.65
CA THR A 306 33.56 7.28 15.76
C THR A 306 34.63 6.60 16.60
N GLY A 307 34.74 5.28 16.51
CA GLY A 307 35.61 4.48 17.38
C GLY A 307 35.07 4.32 18.82
N ARG A 308 33.89 4.84 19.14
CA ARG A 308 33.29 4.73 20.48
C ARG A 308 32.61 3.39 20.65
N SER A 309 32.76 2.78 21.84
CA SER A 309 32.08 1.54 22.21
C SER A 309 30.60 1.81 22.54
N PHE A 310 29.78 0.79 22.43
CA PHE A 310 28.43 0.74 23.00
C PHE A 310 28.17 -0.65 23.57
N ALA A 311 27.23 -0.77 24.50
CA ALA A 311 26.88 -2.04 25.11
C ALA A 311 25.44 -2.45 24.81
N VAL A 312 25.20 -3.77 24.78
CA VAL A 312 23.87 -4.38 24.67
C VAL A 312 23.68 -5.26 25.90
N LEU A 313 22.59 -5.02 26.61
CA LEU A 313 22.16 -5.86 27.73
C LEU A 313 20.91 -6.63 27.27
N LEU A 314 20.90 -7.95 27.47
CA LEU A 314 19.69 -8.76 27.35
C LEU A 314 19.25 -9.18 28.76
N PHE A 315 17.95 -9.02 28.99
CA PHE A 315 17.31 -9.39 30.26
C PHE A 315 16.26 -10.45 29.99
N ASP A 316 16.09 -11.38 30.90
CA ASP A 316 15.03 -12.36 30.92
C ASP A 316 14.36 -12.38 32.29
N LEU A 317 13.04 -12.29 32.32
CA LEU A 317 12.26 -12.28 33.56
C LEU A 317 12.19 -13.71 34.15
N ASP A 318 12.86 -13.94 35.26
CA ASP A 318 12.94 -15.26 35.85
C ASP A 318 11.58 -15.75 36.35
N GLY A 319 11.23 -16.99 35.99
CA GLY A 319 10.08 -17.68 36.54
C GLY A 319 8.72 -17.11 36.14
N LEU A 320 8.58 -16.36 35.05
CA LEU A 320 7.30 -15.80 34.58
C LEU A 320 6.20 -16.90 34.46
N LYS A 321 6.58 -18.12 34.05
CA LYS A 321 5.64 -19.24 33.98
C LYS A 321 5.08 -19.59 35.36
N LYS A 322 5.93 -19.66 36.38
CA LYS A 322 5.51 -19.92 37.76
C LYS A 322 4.57 -18.83 38.29
N ILE A 323 4.89 -17.56 37.97
CA ILE A 323 4.01 -16.42 38.31
C ILE A 323 2.63 -16.58 37.63
N ASN A 324 2.61 -16.92 36.35
CA ASN A 324 1.37 -17.17 35.62
C ASN A 324 0.56 -18.32 36.21
N ASP A 325 1.23 -19.43 36.50
CA ASP A 325 0.59 -20.65 37.04
C ASP A 325 0.04 -20.42 38.46
N SER A 326 0.76 -19.63 39.29
CA SER A 326 0.38 -19.39 40.69
C SER A 326 -0.59 -18.22 40.90
N TYR A 327 -0.48 -17.14 40.08
CA TYR A 327 -1.18 -15.88 40.29
C TYR A 327 -2.01 -15.42 39.07
N GLY A 328 -2.03 -16.22 37.99
CA GLY A 328 -2.76 -15.96 36.77
C GLY A 328 -2.04 -15.00 35.80
N HIS A 329 -2.42 -15.06 34.52
CA HIS A 329 -1.80 -14.29 33.41
C HIS A 329 -1.86 -12.77 33.58
N LEU A 330 -2.86 -12.24 34.28
CA LEU A 330 -2.93 -10.80 34.57
C LEU A 330 -1.78 -10.34 35.48
N THR A 331 -1.39 -11.21 36.44
CA THR A 331 -0.26 -10.93 37.34
C THR A 331 1.06 -11.03 36.58
N GLY A 332 1.24 -12.01 35.69
CA GLY A 332 2.40 -12.08 34.81
C GLY A 332 2.51 -10.86 33.88
N SER A 333 1.40 -10.40 33.32
CA SER A 333 1.40 -9.15 32.52
C SER A 333 1.78 -7.93 33.35
N ARG A 334 1.40 -7.87 34.63
CA ARG A 334 1.85 -6.81 35.56
C ARG A 334 3.34 -6.90 35.84
N ALA A 335 3.89 -8.11 36.01
CA ALA A 335 5.32 -8.34 36.19
C ALA A 335 6.14 -7.84 34.98
N ILE A 336 5.68 -8.14 33.77
CA ILE A 336 6.27 -7.64 32.51
C ILE A 336 6.24 -6.11 32.45
N LYS A 337 5.09 -5.47 32.75
CA LYS A 337 4.96 -3.99 32.79
C LYS A 337 5.88 -3.37 33.84
N ARG A 338 6.01 -4.01 34.99
CA ARG A 338 6.86 -3.55 36.09
C ARG A 338 8.33 -3.54 35.67
N LEU A 339 8.84 -4.64 35.08
CA LEU A 339 10.19 -4.67 34.53
C LEU A 339 10.37 -3.58 33.45
N GLY A 340 9.43 -3.44 32.52
CA GLY A 340 9.46 -2.38 31.51
C GLY A 340 9.54 -0.96 32.12
N THR A 341 8.84 -0.71 33.22
CA THR A 341 8.90 0.56 33.93
C THR A 341 10.24 0.79 34.58
N VAL A 342 10.82 -0.23 35.23
CA VAL A 342 12.14 -0.15 35.83
C VAL A 342 13.21 0.12 34.77
N LEU A 343 13.20 -0.61 33.65
CA LEU A 343 14.12 -0.39 32.54
C LEU A 343 14.03 1.05 32.03
N ARG A 344 12.84 1.55 31.76
CA ARG A 344 12.62 2.92 31.27
C ARG A 344 13.12 3.98 32.25
N THR A 345 12.81 3.85 33.54
CA THR A 345 13.20 4.84 34.55
C THR A 345 14.66 4.76 34.99
N SER A 346 15.35 3.64 34.67
CA SER A 346 16.78 3.44 34.92
C SER A 346 17.65 3.78 33.72
N SER A 347 17.09 3.99 32.53
CA SER A 347 17.77 4.33 31.30
C SER A 347 17.97 5.83 31.16
N ARG A 348 19.07 6.25 30.53
CA ARG A 348 19.33 7.65 30.13
C ARG A 348 18.50 7.98 28.89
N THR A 349 18.42 9.26 28.55
CA THR A 349 17.69 9.71 27.33
C THR A 349 18.26 9.12 26.05
N ILE A 350 19.56 8.82 26.00
CA ILE A 350 20.25 8.23 24.85
C ILE A 350 20.16 6.70 24.82
N ASP A 351 19.82 6.06 25.94
CA ASP A 351 19.68 4.62 26.03
C ASP A 351 18.34 4.19 25.38
N THR A 352 18.32 2.97 24.85
CA THR A 352 17.13 2.43 24.23
C THR A 352 16.70 1.14 24.91
N PRO A 353 15.80 1.23 25.91
CA PRO A 353 15.16 0.05 26.48
C PRO A 353 14.07 -0.48 25.52
N ALA A 354 14.06 -1.80 25.31
CA ALA A 354 13.17 -2.49 24.40
C ALA A 354 12.64 -3.79 24.99
N ARG A 355 11.47 -4.22 24.54
CA ARG A 355 10.99 -5.59 24.76
C ARG A 355 11.35 -6.43 23.53
N TYR A 356 12.21 -7.42 23.76
CA TYR A 356 12.77 -8.29 22.71
C TYR A 356 11.83 -9.45 22.37
N GLY A 357 11.21 -10.03 23.37
CA GLY A 357 10.30 -11.17 23.26
C GLY A 357 9.22 -11.20 24.34
N GLY A 358 8.65 -12.34 24.63
CA GLY A 358 7.59 -12.53 25.64
C GLY A 358 7.97 -12.00 27.04
N ASP A 359 9.04 -12.56 27.62
CA ASP A 359 9.67 -12.24 28.91
C ASP A 359 11.07 -11.66 28.75
N GLU A 360 11.51 -11.47 27.50
CA GLU A 360 12.84 -11.00 27.15
C GLU A 360 12.85 -9.50 26.86
N PHE A 361 13.86 -8.81 27.38
CA PHE A 361 14.07 -7.38 27.20
C PHE A 361 15.51 -7.10 26.78
N ALA A 362 15.73 -5.96 26.17
CA ALA A 362 17.04 -5.48 25.79
C ALA A 362 17.23 -4.01 26.17
N VAL A 363 18.45 -3.60 26.41
CA VAL A 363 18.82 -2.19 26.54
C VAL A 363 20.08 -1.95 25.73
N ILE A 364 20.05 -0.98 24.82
CA ILE A 364 21.24 -0.48 24.13
C ILE A 364 21.76 0.71 24.92
N LEU A 365 23.01 0.70 25.26
CA LEU A 365 23.72 1.76 25.98
C LEU A 365 24.79 2.37 25.07
N PRO A 366 24.48 3.47 24.34
CA PRO A 366 25.49 4.18 23.55
C PRO A 366 26.64 4.68 24.40
N GLU A 367 27.84 4.77 23.80
CA GLU A 367 29.04 5.33 24.42
C GLU A 367 29.37 4.72 25.81
N SER A 368 29.16 3.40 25.94
CA SER A 368 29.34 2.65 27.18
C SER A 368 30.31 1.49 26.97
N ASN A 369 31.20 1.29 27.94
CA ASN A 369 32.11 0.17 28.01
C ASN A 369 31.50 -0.98 28.85
N GLU A 370 32.26 -2.02 29.13
CA GLU A 370 31.79 -3.19 29.89
C GLU A 370 31.48 -2.84 31.36
N GLU A 371 32.27 -1.99 31.98
CA GLU A 371 32.06 -1.55 33.38
C GLU A 371 30.79 -0.73 33.52
N ASP A 372 30.55 0.20 32.58
CA ASP A 372 29.33 1.01 32.51
C ASP A 372 28.10 0.13 32.35
N ALA A 373 28.18 -0.88 31.49
CA ALA A 373 27.11 -1.82 31.23
C ALA A 373 26.78 -2.68 32.47
N ILE A 374 27.79 -3.17 33.17
CA ILE A 374 27.63 -3.92 34.41
C ILE A 374 27.00 -3.04 35.50
N GLN A 375 27.45 -1.80 35.64
CA GLN A 375 26.87 -0.85 36.61
C GLN A 375 25.39 -0.57 36.29
N ALA A 376 25.06 -0.40 35.01
CA ALA A 376 23.66 -0.20 34.58
C ALA A 376 22.78 -1.42 34.87
N ALA A 377 23.28 -2.62 34.59
CA ALA A 377 22.61 -3.88 34.91
C ALA A 377 22.39 -4.02 36.43
N THR A 378 23.41 -3.81 37.25
CA THR A 378 23.31 -3.88 38.72
C THR A 378 22.28 -2.90 39.27
N ARG A 379 22.30 -1.65 38.82
CA ARG A 379 21.33 -0.62 39.22
C ARG A 379 19.91 -1.01 38.90
N ILE A 380 19.68 -1.63 37.73
CA ILE A 380 18.35 -2.09 37.30
C ILE A 380 17.87 -3.22 38.22
N CYS A 381 18.75 -4.15 38.53
CA CYS A 381 18.47 -5.27 39.39
C CYS A 381 18.14 -4.85 40.82
N GLU A 382 18.98 -4.01 41.44
CA GLU A 382 18.77 -3.46 42.78
C GLU A 382 17.43 -2.71 42.86
N ARG A 383 17.09 -1.96 41.82
CA ARG A 383 15.83 -1.23 41.75
C ARG A 383 14.61 -2.15 41.68
N LEU A 384 14.75 -3.27 40.96
CA LEU A 384 13.73 -4.30 40.87
C LEU A 384 13.52 -5.04 42.17
N ALA A 385 14.64 -5.38 42.87
CA ALA A 385 14.62 -6.04 44.18
C ALA A 385 14.02 -5.16 45.28
N ASN A 386 14.22 -3.84 45.20
CA ASN A 386 13.78 -2.87 46.21
C ASN A 386 12.44 -2.17 45.89
N ASP A 387 11.70 -2.57 44.86
CA ASP A 387 10.46 -1.91 44.45
C ASP A 387 9.25 -2.22 45.36
N GLY A 388 9.39 -3.20 46.29
CA GLY A 388 8.38 -3.55 47.31
C GLY A 388 7.09 -4.20 46.76
N GLN A 389 7.03 -4.53 45.48
CA GLN A 389 5.83 -5.10 44.85
C GLN A 389 5.79 -6.62 44.90
N GLN A 390 4.57 -7.18 44.94
CA GLN A 390 4.32 -8.62 44.97
C GLN A 390 3.70 -9.11 43.68
N PRO A 391 4.04 -10.31 43.18
CA PRO A 391 5.13 -11.17 43.66
C PRO A 391 6.51 -10.56 43.39
N PRO A 392 7.56 -10.91 44.17
CA PRO A 392 8.91 -10.46 43.86
C PRO A 392 9.34 -11.03 42.51
N ILE A 393 10.00 -10.20 41.71
CA ILE A 393 10.51 -10.61 40.40
C ILE A 393 12.02 -10.41 40.34
N THR A 394 12.72 -11.34 39.70
CA THR A 394 14.13 -11.27 39.40
C THR A 394 14.38 -11.36 37.92
N VAL A 395 15.54 -10.97 37.47
CA VAL A 395 15.95 -11.03 36.06
C VAL A 395 17.35 -11.60 35.93
N SER A 396 17.55 -12.41 34.93
CA SER A 396 18.88 -12.80 34.46
C SER A 396 19.36 -11.81 33.41
N VAL A 397 20.65 -11.46 33.38
CA VAL A 397 21.18 -10.42 32.49
C VAL A 397 22.43 -10.94 31.76
N GLY A 398 22.48 -10.73 30.45
CA GLY A 398 23.64 -10.94 29.60
C GLY A 398 24.16 -9.63 29.01
N VAL A 399 25.48 -9.44 29.03
CA VAL A 399 26.11 -8.20 28.52
C VAL A 399 27.01 -8.52 27.33
N ALA A 400 26.94 -7.69 26.29
CA ALA A 400 27.88 -7.68 25.17
C ALA A 400 28.27 -6.25 24.81
N VAL A 401 29.52 -6.05 24.41
CA VAL A 401 30.10 -4.74 24.09
C VAL A 401 30.67 -4.75 22.67
N TYR A 402 30.32 -3.75 21.89
CA TYR A 402 30.91 -3.47 20.59
C TYR A 402 32.25 -2.69 20.77
N PRO A 403 33.30 -2.99 20.00
CA PRO A 403 33.43 -4.09 19.04
C PRO A 403 33.93 -5.42 19.66
N THR A 404 34.22 -5.46 20.94
CA THR A 404 34.94 -6.54 21.66
C THR A 404 34.23 -7.89 21.51
N HIS A 405 32.91 -7.93 21.67
CA HIS A 405 32.11 -9.15 21.63
C HIS A 405 31.48 -9.44 20.24
N GLY A 406 31.60 -8.50 19.28
CA GLY A 406 31.12 -8.65 17.92
C GLY A 406 30.99 -7.34 17.17
N THR A 407 31.00 -7.42 15.84
CA THR A 407 30.89 -6.27 14.94
C THR A 407 29.61 -6.30 14.07
N SER A 408 28.74 -7.30 14.27
CA SER A 408 27.42 -7.39 13.65
C SER A 408 26.34 -7.61 14.70
N ILE A 409 25.09 -7.37 14.34
CA ILE A 409 23.91 -7.56 15.19
C ILE A 409 23.89 -8.98 15.74
N GLU A 410 24.05 -9.99 14.87
CA GLU A 410 23.95 -11.40 15.23
C GLU A 410 25.06 -11.79 16.21
N LYS A 411 26.29 -11.27 16.01
CA LYS A 411 27.41 -11.56 16.88
C LYS A 411 27.22 -10.95 18.28
N LEU A 412 26.76 -9.70 18.35
CA LEU A 412 26.51 -9.00 19.61
C LEU A 412 25.34 -9.61 20.37
N LEU A 413 24.19 -9.81 19.72
CA LEU A 413 23.06 -10.46 20.38
C LEU A 413 23.38 -11.89 20.80
N GLY A 414 24.07 -12.67 19.95
CA GLY A 414 24.52 -14.00 20.30
C GLY A 414 25.55 -14.04 21.43
N ALA A 415 26.40 -13.01 21.58
CA ALA A 415 27.31 -12.90 22.72
C ALA A 415 26.56 -12.58 24.03
N ALA A 416 25.61 -11.64 23.97
CA ALA A 416 24.74 -11.30 25.09
C ALA A 416 23.88 -12.51 25.52
N ASP A 417 23.30 -13.24 24.57
CA ASP A 417 22.47 -14.42 24.82
C ASP A 417 23.30 -15.54 25.49
N ARG A 418 24.50 -15.82 24.97
CA ARG A 418 25.40 -16.78 25.63
C ARG A 418 25.80 -16.37 27.07
N ALA A 419 25.95 -15.08 27.33
CA ALA A 419 26.20 -14.57 28.67
C ALA A 419 24.97 -14.77 29.56
N LEU A 420 23.78 -14.46 29.08
CA LEU A 420 22.48 -14.67 29.74
C LEU A 420 22.25 -16.16 30.07
N TYR A 421 22.49 -17.06 29.12
CA TYR A 421 22.32 -18.49 29.31
C TYR A 421 23.26 -19.06 30.41
N ARG A 422 24.50 -18.58 30.44
CA ARG A 422 25.46 -18.97 31.50
C ARG A 422 25.00 -18.58 32.91
N MET A 423 24.21 -17.50 33.02
CA MET A 423 23.58 -17.10 34.27
C MET A 423 22.48 -18.05 34.71
N LYS A 424 21.55 -18.34 33.81
CA LYS A 424 20.42 -19.25 34.05
C LYS A 424 20.91 -20.66 34.48
N GLY A 425 22.02 -21.15 33.91
CA GLY A 425 22.59 -22.48 34.20
C GLY A 425 23.33 -22.61 35.53
N ARG A 426 23.64 -21.50 36.22
CA ARG A 426 24.40 -21.50 37.50
C ARG A 426 23.52 -21.44 38.74
N GLY A 427 22.22 -21.79 38.64
CA GLY A 427 21.27 -21.94 39.76
C GLY A 427 21.69 -21.31 41.07
N GLU A 428 21.07 -20.24 41.53
CA GLU A 428 21.00 -19.69 42.90
C GLU A 428 22.27 -19.60 43.76
N LYS A 429 23.50 -19.43 43.23
CA LYS A 429 24.65 -19.13 44.08
C LYS A 429 25.50 -17.97 43.57
N LYS A 430 25.33 -16.85 44.29
CA LYS A 430 26.25 -15.73 44.54
C LYS A 430 27.27 -15.36 43.48
N PHE A 431 27.08 -14.13 43.03
CA PHE A 431 28.00 -13.20 42.38
C PHE A 431 29.50 -13.44 42.68
N ARG A 432 30.30 -13.66 41.66
CA ARG A 432 31.72 -13.27 41.65
C ARG A 432 32.08 -12.69 40.30
N LEU A 433 32.67 -11.51 40.35
CA LEU A 433 33.17 -10.68 39.27
C LEU A 433 33.78 -11.46 38.10
N GLY A 434 33.33 -11.13 36.93
CA GLY A 434 33.87 -11.57 35.65
C GLY A 434 32.76 -11.93 34.68
N HIS A 435 32.17 -10.93 34.02
CA HIS A 435 31.29 -10.99 32.87
C HIS A 435 29.77 -11.05 33.05
N VAL A 436 29.17 -11.04 34.24
CA VAL A 436 27.71 -11.06 34.38
C VAL A 436 27.22 -10.54 35.73
N ALA A 437 26.21 -9.67 35.75
CA ALA A 437 25.50 -9.25 36.96
C ALA A 437 24.20 -10.06 37.15
N ALA A 438 24.01 -10.69 38.28
CA ALA A 438 22.75 -11.31 38.70
C ALA A 438 22.10 -10.52 39.81
N CYS A 439 20.78 -10.44 39.82
CA CYS A 439 20.00 -9.88 40.89
C CYS A 439 19.44 -11.00 41.78
N LEU A 440 19.64 -10.85 43.05
CA LEU A 440 18.98 -11.67 44.08
C LEU A 440 17.57 -11.18 44.30
#